data_87e60e9426220f439983f7cba3ea6520
#
_entry.id   87e60e9426220f439983f7cba3ea6520
#
_cell.length_a   1.000
_cell.length_b   1.000
_cell.length_c   1.000
_cell.angle_alpha   90.00
_cell.angle_beta   90.00
_cell.angle_gamma   90.00
#
_symmetry.space_group_name_H-M   'P 1'
#
loop_
_entity.id
_entity.type
_entity.pdbx_description
1 polymer ?
#
loop_
_entity_poly.entity_id
_entity_poly.type
_entity_poly.pdbx_seq_one_letter_code
_entity_poly.pdbx_strand_id
1 'polypeptide(L)'
;VAALTYLERPAAAAPGGLLVLHHGRGTDERDLLGLADALDPERRLRVVTPRAPLRLPGSPGYHWYLVPRVGHPDPDTFDAARGALAELHDRLWEESGVGPEETVLGGFSMGSVMSYAMALGADRPAVAGILGFSGFVPAVDGWEPAFAGREATAAFIAHGRRDPIIEVGFGRRARDLLEAGGLAVEYRESDVGHQIDPSHLADATAWLARTLPG
;
A
#
# COMPACT_ATOMS: atom_id res chain seq x y z
N VAL A 1 -17.61 2.57 12.53
CA VAL A 1 -17.39 1.73 11.33
C VAL A 1 -17.16 0.30 11.79
N ALA A 2 -17.66 -0.73 11.05
CA ALA A 2 -17.36 -2.12 11.39
C ALA A 2 -15.86 -2.39 11.18
N ALA A 3 -15.24 -3.10 12.14
CA ALA A 3 -13.82 -3.43 12.05
C ALA A 3 -13.52 -4.23 10.78
N LEU A 4 -12.43 -3.88 10.08
CA LEU A 4 -12.01 -4.61 8.90
C LEU A 4 -11.58 -6.04 9.26
N THR A 5 -12.03 -7.00 8.45
CA THR A 5 -11.48 -8.36 8.48
C THR A 5 -10.07 -8.33 7.89
N TYR A 6 -9.15 -9.11 8.46
CA TYR A 6 -7.81 -9.25 7.91
C TYR A 6 -7.25 -10.65 8.16
N LEU A 7 -6.23 -11.02 7.42
CA LEU A 7 -5.36 -12.15 7.74
C LEU A 7 -4.02 -11.63 8.26
N GLU A 8 -3.38 -12.45 9.06
CA GLU A 8 -2.07 -12.15 9.62
C GLU A 8 -1.10 -13.29 9.33
N ARG A 9 0.11 -12.91 8.95
CA ARG A 9 1.28 -13.77 8.95
C ARG A 9 2.22 -13.29 10.07
N PRO A 10 2.33 -14.03 11.17
CA PRO A 10 3.20 -13.65 12.26
C PRO A 10 4.68 -13.68 11.84
N ALA A 11 5.49 -12.87 12.48
CA ALA A 11 6.95 -12.98 12.43
C ALA A 11 7.41 -14.30 13.08
N ALA A 12 8.59 -14.80 12.68
CA ALA A 12 9.18 -16.01 13.25
C ALA A 12 9.71 -15.81 14.68
N ALA A 13 9.97 -14.56 15.06
CA ALA A 13 10.42 -14.14 16.38
C ALA A 13 9.73 -12.82 16.77
N ALA A 14 10.31 -12.02 17.66
CA ALA A 14 9.85 -10.65 17.88
C ALA A 14 9.87 -9.89 16.54
N PRO A 15 8.75 -9.21 16.16
CA PRO A 15 8.68 -8.57 14.84
C PRO A 15 9.67 -7.41 14.74
N GLY A 16 10.47 -7.41 13.68
CA GLY A 16 11.34 -6.30 13.31
C GLY A 16 10.62 -5.18 12.55
N GLY A 17 9.30 -5.21 12.50
CA GLY A 17 8.44 -4.21 11.86
C GLY A 17 7.10 -4.77 11.42
N LEU A 18 6.25 -3.90 10.90
CA LEU A 18 4.92 -4.21 10.38
C LEU A 18 4.85 -3.93 8.88
N LEU A 19 4.36 -4.92 8.12
CA LEU A 19 4.04 -4.76 6.71
C LEU A 19 2.52 -4.93 6.51
N VAL A 20 1.83 -3.89 6.08
CA VAL A 20 0.40 -3.96 5.73
C VAL A 20 0.25 -3.97 4.23
N LEU A 21 -0.38 -5.01 3.65
CA LEU A 21 -0.54 -5.17 2.21
C LEU A 21 -2.01 -5.09 1.80
N HIS A 22 -2.37 -4.02 1.10
CA HIS A 22 -3.72 -3.76 0.60
C HIS A 22 -3.93 -4.42 -0.77
N HIS A 23 -4.94 -5.28 -0.88
CA HIS A 23 -5.25 -6.01 -2.13
C HIS A 23 -5.86 -5.11 -3.22
N GLY A 24 -5.81 -5.60 -4.46
CA GLY A 24 -6.43 -4.96 -5.62
C GLY A 24 -7.95 -5.10 -5.66
N ARG A 25 -8.59 -4.40 -6.60
CA ARG A 25 -10.04 -4.48 -6.81
C ARG A 25 -10.46 -5.88 -7.26
N GLY A 26 -11.48 -6.45 -6.62
CA GLY A 26 -12.10 -7.72 -7.01
C GLY A 26 -11.46 -8.96 -6.38
N THR A 27 -10.51 -8.76 -5.45
CA THR A 27 -9.89 -9.81 -4.65
C THR A 27 -10.24 -9.68 -3.16
N ASP A 28 -9.51 -10.31 -2.29
CA ASP A 28 -9.73 -10.29 -0.84
C ASP A 28 -8.40 -10.33 -0.05
N GLU A 29 -8.48 -10.47 1.26
CA GLU A 29 -7.34 -10.49 2.18
C GLU A 29 -6.34 -11.64 1.93
N ARG A 30 -6.66 -12.64 1.09
CA ARG A 30 -5.75 -13.77 0.78
C ARG A 30 -4.80 -13.45 -0.36
N ASP A 31 -5.15 -12.47 -1.20
CA ASP A 31 -4.51 -12.18 -2.48
C ASP A 31 -2.98 -11.95 -2.36
N LEU A 32 -2.57 -11.15 -1.38
CA LEU A 32 -1.18 -10.73 -1.24
C LEU A 32 -0.37 -11.52 -0.20
N LEU A 33 -0.91 -12.59 0.38
CA LEU A 33 -0.15 -13.42 1.33
C LEU A 33 1.07 -14.10 0.68
N GLY A 34 0.93 -14.57 -0.57
CA GLY A 34 2.07 -15.12 -1.31
C GLY A 34 3.14 -14.08 -1.63
N LEU A 35 2.74 -12.82 -1.86
CA LEU A 35 3.67 -11.71 -2.02
C LEU A 35 4.44 -11.44 -0.70
N ALA A 36 3.76 -11.51 0.43
CA ALA A 36 4.40 -11.35 1.75
C ALA A 36 5.54 -12.37 1.97
N ASP A 37 5.33 -13.64 1.60
CA ASP A 37 6.36 -14.67 1.72
C ASP A 37 7.55 -14.43 0.77
N ALA A 38 7.30 -13.87 -0.41
CA ALA A 38 8.35 -13.51 -1.35
C ALA A 38 9.17 -12.28 -0.91
N LEU A 39 8.52 -11.29 -0.30
CA LEU A 39 9.16 -10.05 0.16
C LEU A 39 9.93 -10.22 1.48
N ASP A 40 9.49 -11.13 2.35
CA ASP A 40 10.09 -11.38 3.66
C ASP A 40 10.20 -12.89 3.92
N PRO A 41 11.07 -13.59 3.18
CA PRO A 41 11.22 -15.05 3.29
C PRO A 41 11.74 -15.51 4.65
N GLU A 42 12.47 -14.67 5.36
CA GLU A 42 12.97 -14.94 6.71
C GLU A 42 11.91 -14.70 7.79
N ARG A 43 10.73 -14.21 7.42
CA ARG A 43 9.63 -13.91 8.33
C ARG A 43 10.03 -13.01 9.50
N ARG A 44 10.77 -11.94 9.19
CA ARG A 44 11.19 -10.95 10.19
C ARG A 44 10.04 -10.02 10.60
N LEU A 45 9.07 -9.83 9.69
CA LEU A 45 7.99 -8.86 9.84
C LEU A 45 6.68 -9.54 10.26
N ARG A 46 5.90 -8.85 11.08
CA ARG A 46 4.46 -9.08 11.18
C ARG A 46 3.81 -8.57 9.91
N VAL A 47 3.08 -9.42 9.19
CA VAL A 47 2.40 -9.02 7.97
C VAL A 47 0.89 -9.11 8.16
N VAL A 48 0.18 -8.05 7.75
CA VAL A 48 -1.28 -7.96 7.81
C VAL A 48 -1.84 -7.64 6.43
N THR A 49 -2.83 -8.42 6.02
CA THR A 49 -3.54 -8.23 4.75
C THR A 49 -5.02 -7.99 5.02
N PRO A 50 -5.47 -6.72 5.06
CA PRO A 50 -6.86 -6.39 5.33
C PRO A 50 -7.74 -6.59 4.09
N ARG A 51 -9.02 -6.96 4.34
CA ARG A 51 -10.08 -7.01 3.34
C ARG A 51 -10.73 -5.65 3.19
N ALA A 52 -10.88 -5.18 1.95
CA ALA A 52 -11.59 -3.97 1.62
C ALA A 52 -13.08 -4.02 2.08
N PRO A 53 -13.67 -2.87 2.47
CA PRO A 53 -14.98 -2.87 3.11
C PRO A 53 -16.17 -3.14 2.18
N LEU A 54 -16.02 -2.87 0.88
CA LEU A 54 -17.13 -2.92 -0.08
C LEU A 54 -17.10 -4.23 -0.88
N ARG A 55 -18.24 -4.93 -0.96
CA ARG A 55 -18.39 -6.06 -1.87
C ARG A 55 -18.50 -5.57 -3.31
N LEU A 56 -17.76 -6.18 -4.21
CA LEU A 56 -17.85 -5.87 -5.63
C LEU A 56 -19.09 -6.56 -6.23
N PRO A 57 -20.09 -5.80 -6.74
CA PRO A 57 -21.28 -6.39 -7.35
C PRO A 57 -20.93 -7.36 -8.49
N GLY A 58 -21.55 -8.55 -8.48
CA GLY A 58 -21.30 -9.59 -9.50
C GLY A 58 -19.95 -10.32 -9.39
N SER A 59 -19.20 -10.09 -8.31
CA SER A 59 -17.91 -10.75 -8.05
C SER A 59 -17.86 -11.28 -6.61
N PRO A 60 -17.12 -12.34 -6.31
CA PRO A 60 -16.88 -12.78 -4.94
C PRO A 60 -15.95 -11.83 -4.16
N GLY A 61 -15.22 -10.94 -4.84
CA GLY A 61 -14.21 -10.07 -4.26
C GLY A 61 -14.74 -8.74 -3.72
N TYR A 62 -13.79 -7.93 -3.29
CA TYR A 62 -14.02 -6.67 -2.59
C TYR A 62 -13.30 -5.51 -3.28
N HIS A 63 -13.65 -4.29 -2.90
CA HIS A 63 -12.99 -3.08 -3.35
C HIS A 63 -12.99 -2.00 -2.25
N TRP A 64 -12.00 -1.11 -2.30
CA TRP A 64 -11.82 -0.09 -1.26
C TRP A 64 -12.79 1.06 -1.42
N TYR A 65 -13.01 1.48 -2.67
CA TYR A 65 -13.85 2.63 -3.00
C TYR A 65 -14.52 2.43 -4.36
N LEU A 66 -15.57 3.18 -4.65
CA LEU A 66 -16.18 3.25 -5.97
C LEU A 66 -15.26 4.01 -6.94
N VAL A 67 -15.24 3.58 -8.21
CA VAL A 67 -14.37 4.13 -9.26
C VAL A 67 -15.22 4.76 -10.36
N PRO A 68 -15.58 6.05 -10.25
CA PRO A 68 -16.21 6.77 -11.35
C PRO A 68 -15.29 6.88 -12.56
N ARG A 69 -14.00 7.12 -12.32
CA ARG A 69 -12.93 7.21 -13.31
C ARG A 69 -11.58 6.84 -12.69
N VAL A 70 -10.70 6.18 -13.47
CA VAL A 70 -9.31 5.90 -13.03
C VAL A 70 -8.59 7.20 -12.65
N GLY A 71 -7.91 7.21 -11.53
CA GLY A 71 -7.26 8.38 -10.95
C GLY A 71 -8.14 9.21 -10.02
N HIS A 72 -9.46 9.05 -10.07
CA HIS A 72 -10.43 9.83 -9.29
C HIS A 72 -11.38 8.90 -8.52
N PRO A 73 -11.02 8.45 -7.33
CA PRO A 73 -11.92 7.74 -6.43
C PRO A 73 -13.17 8.56 -6.11
N ASP A 74 -14.28 7.86 -5.82
CA ASP A 74 -15.46 8.48 -5.22
C ASP A 74 -15.12 8.98 -3.80
N PRO A 75 -15.33 10.27 -3.48
CA PRO A 75 -14.84 10.85 -2.23
C PRO A 75 -15.40 10.19 -0.96
N ASP A 76 -16.71 9.90 -0.94
CA ASP A 76 -17.39 9.38 0.25
C ASP A 76 -16.90 7.98 0.61
N THR A 77 -16.83 7.10 -0.39
CA THR A 77 -16.37 5.71 -0.20
C THR A 77 -14.86 5.62 0.02
N PHE A 78 -14.09 6.53 -0.57
CA PHE A 78 -12.66 6.64 -0.33
C PHE A 78 -12.36 7.07 1.11
N ASP A 79 -13.04 8.10 1.61
CA ASP A 79 -12.85 8.57 2.98
C ASP A 79 -13.32 7.54 4.02
N ALA A 80 -14.43 6.86 3.77
CA ALA A 80 -14.90 5.76 4.62
C ALA A 80 -13.88 4.61 4.69
N ALA A 81 -13.22 4.26 3.57
CA ALA A 81 -12.17 3.25 3.54
C ALA A 81 -10.91 3.70 4.28
N ARG A 82 -10.51 4.99 4.13
CA ARG A 82 -9.41 5.58 4.89
C ARG A 82 -9.66 5.53 6.40
N GLY A 83 -10.86 5.93 6.83
CA GLY A 83 -11.24 5.85 8.23
C GLY A 83 -11.15 4.45 8.80
N ALA A 84 -11.66 3.44 8.08
CA ALA A 84 -11.60 2.05 8.49
C ALA A 84 -10.14 1.52 8.56
N LEU A 85 -9.28 1.92 7.63
CA LEU A 85 -7.85 1.59 7.66
C LEU A 85 -7.12 2.31 8.80
N ALA A 86 -7.46 3.57 9.09
CA ALA A 86 -6.89 4.30 10.21
C ALA A 86 -7.16 3.58 11.54
N GLU A 87 -8.42 3.21 11.81
CA GLU A 87 -8.80 2.43 12.99
C GLU A 87 -8.05 1.08 13.06
N LEU A 88 -7.84 0.42 11.92
CA LEU A 88 -7.07 -0.83 11.88
C LEU A 88 -5.60 -0.58 12.21
N HIS A 89 -4.95 0.38 11.55
CA HIS A 89 -3.52 0.67 11.74
C HIS A 89 -3.24 1.08 13.18
N ASP A 90 -4.06 1.97 13.78
CA ASP A 90 -3.89 2.43 15.15
C ASP A 90 -3.98 1.25 16.14
N ARG A 91 -4.94 0.34 15.94
CA ARG A 91 -5.04 -0.88 16.74
C ARG A 91 -3.85 -1.82 16.55
N LEU A 92 -3.36 -2.00 15.32
CA LEU A 92 -2.19 -2.85 15.05
C LEU A 92 -0.94 -2.33 15.73
N TRP A 93 -0.72 -1.01 15.75
CA TRP A 93 0.39 -0.37 16.46
C TRP A 93 0.27 -0.54 17.98
N GLU A 94 -0.91 -0.31 18.56
CA GLU A 94 -1.16 -0.53 19.99
C GLU A 94 -0.93 -1.99 20.41
N GLU A 95 -1.41 -2.95 19.63
CA GLU A 95 -1.31 -4.38 19.94
C GLU A 95 0.10 -4.96 19.78
N SER A 96 0.87 -4.48 18.82
CA SER A 96 2.19 -5.04 18.49
C SER A 96 3.34 -4.37 19.21
N GLY A 97 3.17 -3.14 19.67
CA GLY A 97 4.28 -2.28 20.12
C GLY A 97 5.22 -1.83 19.01
N VAL A 98 4.88 -2.13 17.73
CA VAL A 98 5.59 -1.64 16.54
C VAL A 98 4.93 -0.34 16.10
N GLY A 99 5.68 0.75 16.02
CA GLY A 99 5.18 2.07 15.67
C GLY A 99 5.00 2.32 14.16
N PRO A 100 4.41 3.46 13.79
CA PRO A 100 4.33 3.87 12.39
C PRO A 100 5.71 3.99 11.72
N GLU A 101 6.73 4.43 12.45
CA GLU A 101 8.12 4.55 11.97
C GLU A 101 8.79 3.19 11.67
N GLU A 102 8.19 2.10 12.09
CA GLU A 102 8.59 0.72 11.82
C GLU A 102 7.54 0.00 10.95
N THR A 103 6.70 0.77 10.24
CA THR A 103 5.61 0.25 9.39
C THR A 103 5.82 0.60 7.93
N VAL A 104 5.68 -0.39 7.05
CA VAL A 104 5.56 -0.20 5.60
C VAL A 104 4.11 -0.48 5.17
N LEU A 105 3.52 0.46 4.45
CA LEU A 105 2.21 0.31 3.82
C LEU A 105 2.40 -0.02 2.35
N GLY A 106 1.94 -1.18 1.92
CA GLY A 106 2.08 -1.62 0.53
C GLY A 106 0.78 -2.10 -0.08
N GLY A 107 0.79 -2.30 -1.39
CA GLY A 107 -0.36 -2.85 -2.06
C GLY A 107 -0.23 -2.93 -3.58
N PHE A 108 -1.25 -3.51 -4.19
CA PHE A 108 -1.37 -3.65 -5.62
C PHE A 108 -2.60 -2.90 -6.14
N SER A 109 -2.45 -2.18 -7.26
CA SER A 109 -3.57 -1.54 -7.95
C SER A 109 -4.34 -0.59 -7.01
N MET A 110 -5.65 -0.80 -6.82
CA MET A 110 -6.46 -0.03 -5.88
C MET A 110 -5.91 -0.05 -4.45
N GLY A 111 -5.30 -1.16 -4.02
CA GLY A 111 -4.64 -1.26 -2.72
C GLY A 111 -3.38 -0.38 -2.61
N SER A 112 -2.62 -0.26 -3.70
CA SER A 112 -1.49 0.69 -3.75
C SER A 112 -1.97 2.14 -3.59
N VAL A 113 -3.13 2.50 -4.18
CA VAL A 113 -3.74 3.82 -3.98
C VAL A 113 -4.07 4.08 -2.51
N MET A 114 -4.63 3.07 -1.80
CA MET A 114 -4.90 3.19 -0.37
C MET A 114 -3.61 3.30 0.45
N SER A 115 -2.53 2.61 0.05
CA SER A 115 -1.23 2.74 0.71
C SER A 115 -0.69 4.17 0.62
N TYR A 116 -0.75 4.79 -0.57
CA TYR A 116 -0.42 6.22 -0.72
C TYR A 116 -1.32 7.12 0.13
N ALA A 117 -2.63 6.86 0.11
CA ALA A 117 -3.61 7.67 0.84
C ALA A 117 -3.38 7.65 2.35
N MET A 118 -3.02 6.49 2.90
CA MET A 118 -2.76 6.32 4.33
C MET A 118 -1.40 6.86 4.74
N ALA A 119 -0.36 6.66 3.92
CA ALA A 119 0.99 7.12 4.23
C ALA A 119 1.17 8.63 4.08
N LEU A 120 0.40 9.27 3.18
CA LEU A 120 0.53 10.68 2.84
C LEU A 120 -0.60 11.56 3.41
N GLY A 121 -1.58 11.00 4.11
CA GLY A 121 -2.65 11.77 4.72
C GLY A 121 -2.11 12.68 5.83
N ALA A 122 -2.51 13.96 5.85
CA ALA A 122 -2.10 14.92 6.89
C ALA A 122 -2.58 14.54 8.30
N ASP A 123 -3.65 13.77 8.36
CA ASP A 123 -4.28 13.22 9.56
C ASP A 123 -3.65 11.92 10.07
N ARG A 124 -2.57 11.45 9.41
CA ARG A 124 -1.86 10.21 9.76
C ARG A 124 -0.41 10.46 10.12
N PRO A 125 0.18 9.65 11.02
CA PRO A 125 1.61 9.73 11.29
C PRO A 125 2.43 9.31 10.06
N ALA A 126 3.68 9.78 9.99
CA ALA A 126 4.63 9.31 8.99
C ALA A 126 4.97 7.83 9.24
N VAL A 127 5.03 7.05 8.17
CA VAL A 127 5.43 5.63 8.20
C VAL A 127 6.84 5.45 7.64
N ALA A 128 7.49 4.30 7.92
CA ALA A 128 8.82 3.99 7.39
C ALA A 128 8.82 3.97 5.85
N GLY A 129 7.77 3.42 5.22
CA GLY A 129 7.79 3.34 3.77
C GLY A 129 6.48 3.04 3.08
N ILE A 130 6.49 3.23 1.76
CA ILE A 130 5.39 2.95 0.83
C ILE A 130 5.87 1.97 -0.22
N LEU A 131 5.17 0.85 -0.37
CA LEU A 131 5.45 -0.18 -1.38
C LEU A 131 4.30 -0.23 -2.40
N GLY A 132 4.46 0.47 -3.53
CA GLY A 132 3.41 0.65 -4.53
C GLY A 132 3.60 -0.18 -5.78
N PHE A 133 2.70 -1.12 -6.06
CA PHE A 133 2.65 -1.86 -7.32
C PHE A 133 1.46 -1.43 -8.16
N SER A 134 1.71 -0.93 -9.38
CA SER A 134 0.69 -0.57 -10.39
C SER A 134 -0.44 0.31 -9.86
N GLY A 135 -0.11 1.33 -9.08
CA GLY A 135 -1.05 2.27 -8.48
C GLY A 135 -0.76 3.73 -8.85
N PHE A 136 -1.39 4.64 -8.11
CA PHE A 136 -1.22 6.09 -8.28
C PHE A 136 -1.51 6.82 -6.97
N VAL A 137 -0.98 8.03 -6.81
CA VAL A 137 -1.40 8.95 -5.75
C VAL A 137 -2.77 9.52 -6.15
N PRO A 138 -3.82 9.33 -5.34
CA PRO A 138 -5.18 9.71 -5.73
C PRO A 138 -5.38 11.21 -5.81
N ALA A 139 -6.28 11.64 -6.71
CA ALA A 139 -6.85 12.98 -6.73
C ALA A 139 -8.31 12.88 -6.29
N VAL A 140 -8.61 13.33 -5.08
CA VAL A 140 -9.93 13.22 -4.45
C VAL A 140 -10.27 14.53 -3.76
N ASP A 141 -11.48 15.00 -3.94
CA ASP A 141 -11.97 16.21 -3.26
C ASP A 141 -11.89 16.00 -1.73
N GLY A 142 -11.28 16.96 -1.04
CA GLY A 142 -11.11 16.92 0.41
C GLY A 142 -9.89 16.13 0.90
N TRP A 143 -9.10 15.52 -0.01
CA TRP A 143 -7.86 14.88 0.33
C TRP A 143 -6.70 15.36 -0.55
N GLU A 144 -5.59 15.73 0.09
CA GLU A 144 -4.35 16.07 -0.58
C GLU A 144 -3.16 15.39 0.12
N PRO A 145 -2.11 15.00 -0.62
CA PRO A 145 -0.91 14.43 -0.02
C PRO A 145 -0.15 15.48 0.78
N ALA A 146 0.22 15.13 2.01
CA ALA A 146 1.08 15.92 2.88
C ALA A 146 2.48 15.32 2.93
N PHE A 147 3.51 16.15 2.76
CA PHE A 147 4.91 15.71 2.73
C PHE A 147 5.70 16.19 3.95
N ALA A 148 5.31 17.29 4.57
CA ALA A 148 5.99 17.82 5.75
C ALA A 148 6.04 16.77 6.89
N GLY A 149 7.24 16.54 7.43
CA GLY A 149 7.50 15.54 8.47
C GLY A 149 7.56 14.10 7.97
N ARG A 150 7.65 13.89 6.63
CA ARG A 150 7.77 12.57 6.00
C ARG A 150 9.09 12.38 5.24
N GLU A 151 10.09 13.20 5.54
CA GLU A 151 11.39 13.16 4.86
C GLU A 151 12.14 11.83 5.08
N ALA A 152 11.81 11.10 6.14
CA ALA A 152 12.34 9.76 6.42
C ALA A 152 11.53 8.63 5.76
N THR A 153 10.34 8.91 5.22
CA THR A 153 9.53 7.91 4.53
C THR A 153 10.15 7.57 3.17
N ALA A 154 10.51 6.30 2.95
CA ALA A 154 10.99 5.82 1.66
C ALA A 154 9.84 5.30 0.78
N ALA A 155 10.04 5.25 -0.52
CA ALA A 155 9.06 4.63 -1.43
C ALA A 155 9.74 3.69 -2.43
N PHE A 156 9.13 2.52 -2.65
CA PHE A 156 9.41 1.64 -3.76
C PHE A 156 8.18 1.56 -4.66
N ILE A 157 8.34 1.86 -5.94
CA ILE A 157 7.25 1.88 -6.91
C ILE A 157 7.62 0.99 -8.09
N ALA A 158 6.76 0.05 -8.46
CA ALA A 158 6.93 -0.74 -9.68
C ALA A 158 5.66 -0.73 -10.54
N HIS A 159 5.82 -0.62 -11.86
CA HIS A 159 4.71 -0.48 -12.81
C HIS A 159 4.99 -1.18 -14.14
N GLY A 160 3.97 -1.85 -14.69
CA GLY A 160 4.02 -2.42 -16.03
C GLY A 160 3.88 -1.34 -17.12
N ARG A 161 4.80 -1.29 -18.08
CA ARG A 161 4.74 -0.33 -19.21
C ARG A 161 3.52 -0.54 -20.11
N ARG A 162 3.01 -1.77 -20.16
CA ARG A 162 1.86 -2.17 -21.01
C ARG A 162 0.59 -2.37 -20.18
N ASP A 163 0.51 -1.73 -19.01
CA ASP A 163 -0.67 -1.79 -18.15
C ASP A 163 -1.88 -1.13 -18.82
N PRO A 164 -2.93 -1.91 -19.18
CA PRO A 164 -4.11 -1.37 -19.87
C PRO A 164 -5.16 -0.83 -18.90
N ILE A 165 -4.98 -1.01 -17.60
CA ILE A 165 -5.95 -0.62 -16.55
C ILE A 165 -5.54 0.70 -15.91
N ILE A 166 -4.27 0.76 -15.44
CA ILE A 166 -3.66 1.96 -14.87
C ILE A 166 -2.40 2.24 -15.69
N GLU A 167 -2.50 3.17 -16.64
CA GLU A 167 -1.39 3.51 -17.53
C GLU A 167 -0.11 3.84 -16.74
N VAL A 168 1.04 3.44 -17.25
CA VAL A 168 2.36 3.65 -16.62
C VAL A 168 2.64 5.12 -16.26
N GLY A 169 2.02 6.06 -16.99
CA GLY A 169 2.08 7.49 -16.69
C GLY A 169 1.60 7.84 -15.27
N PHE A 170 0.70 7.05 -14.69
CA PHE A 170 0.29 7.23 -13.29
C PHE A 170 1.42 6.89 -12.30
N GLY A 171 2.16 5.80 -12.54
CA GLY A 171 3.32 5.43 -11.72
C GLY A 171 4.45 6.46 -11.81
N ARG A 172 4.72 6.99 -13.02
CA ARG A 172 5.70 8.06 -13.24
C ARG A 172 5.32 9.33 -12.49
N ARG A 173 4.06 9.75 -12.56
CA ARG A 173 3.57 10.92 -11.79
C ARG A 173 3.64 10.70 -10.29
N ALA A 174 3.37 9.48 -9.80
CA ALA A 174 3.53 9.17 -8.38
C ALA A 174 4.99 9.33 -7.96
N ARG A 175 5.95 8.77 -8.69
CA ARG A 175 7.38 8.97 -8.47
C ARG A 175 7.73 10.46 -8.41
N ASP A 176 7.40 11.21 -9.46
CA ASP A 176 7.77 12.62 -9.59
C ASP A 176 7.19 13.45 -8.43
N LEU A 177 5.96 13.15 -8.01
CA LEU A 177 5.30 13.83 -6.90
C LEU A 177 5.98 13.52 -5.56
N LEU A 178 6.32 12.26 -5.29
CA LEU A 178 6.99 11.87 -4.05
C LEU A 178 8.40 12.43 -3.97
N GLU A 179 9.17 12.39 -5.07
CA GLU A 179 10.50 13.00 -5.16
C GLU A 179 10.44 14.52 -4.94
N ALA A 180 9.48 15.21 -5.56
CA ALA A 180 9.24 16.63 -5.33
C ALA A 180 8.82 16.94 -3.88
N GLY A 181 8.16 16.00 -3.20
CA GLY A 181 7.83 16.05 -1.78
C GLY A 181 8.98 15.72 -0.84
N GLY A 182 10.17 15.39 -1.36
CA GLY A 182 11.37 15.11 -0.59
C GLY A 182 11.56 13.66 -0.14
N LEU A 183 10.74 12.73 -0.60
CA LEU A 183 10.88 11.31 -0.28
C LEU A 183 11.97 10.65 -1.14
N ALA A 184 12.68 9.68 -0.56
CA ALA A 184 13.57 8.79 -1.32
C ALA A 184 12.74 7.76 -2.09
N VAL A 185 12.84 7.77 -3.43
CA VAL A 185 12.04 6.89 -4.29
C VAL A 185 12.91 5.95 -5.11
N GLU A 186 12.63 4.65 -5.02
CA GLU A 186 13.11 3.65 -5.97
C GLU A 186 11.99 3.29 -6.94
N TYR A 187 12.22 3.52 -8.23
CA TYR A 187 11.21 3.32 -9.27
C TYR A 187 11.64 2.25 -10.28
N ARG A 188 10.74 1.35 -10.62
CA ARG A 188 10.96 0.26 -11.59
C ARG A 188 9.85 0.19 -12.61
N GLU A 189 10.21 -0.14 -13.85
CA GLU A 189 9.26 -0.47 -14.92
C GLU A 189 9.67 -1.76 -15.64
N SER A 190 8.68 -2.53 -16.07
CA SER A 190 8.89 -3.73 -16.88
C SER A 190 7.86 -3.84 -18.00
N ASP A 191 8.10 -4.72 -18.96
CA ASP A 191 7.22 -4.89 -20.13
C ASP A 191 6.07 -5.87 -19.88
N VAL A 192 5.38 -5.67 -18.73
CA VAL A 192 4.20 -6.43 -18.35
C VAL A 192 2.94 -5.56 -18.38
N GLY A 193 1.76 -6.21 -18.28
CA GLY A 193 0.47 -5.55 -18.12
C GLY A 193 0.16 -5.17 -16.67
N HIS A 194 -1.13 -5.26 -16.28
CA HIS A 194 -1.60 -4.94 -14.93
C HIS A 194 -1.34 -6.10 -13.97
N GLN A 195 -0.11 -6.25 -13.53
CA GLN A 195 0.35 -7.31 -12.62
C GLN A 195 1.62 -6.89 -11.87
N ILE A 196 1.93 -7.58 -10.79
CA ILE A 196 3.23 -7.49 -10.12
C ILE A 196 4.20 -8.35 -10.91
N ASP A 197 5.27 -7.73 -11.45
CA ASP A 197 6.31 -8.46 -12.16
C ASP A 197 7.27 -9.13 -11.15
N PRO A 198 7.42 -10.47 -11.19
CA PRO A 198 8.36 -11.17 -10.30
C PRO A 198 9.82 -10.69 -10.44
N SER A 199 10.21 -10.12 -11.58
CA SER A 199 11.57 -9.58 -11.77
C SER A 199 11.92 -8.43 -10.84
N HIS A 200 10.94 -7.74 -10.26
CA HIS A 200 11.14 -6.65 -9.30
C HIS A 200 11.15 -7.10 -7.85
N LEU A 201 10.82 -8.36 -7.55
CA LEU A 201 10.69 -8.82 -6.16
C LEU A 201 12.02 -8.81 -5.40
N ALA A 202 13.13 -9.14 -6.06
CA ALA A 202 14.44 -9.08 -5.41
C ALA A 202 14.81 -7.65 -4.97
N ASP A 203 14.55 -6.66 -5.84
CA ASP A 203 14.78 -5.25 -5.53
C ASP A 203 13.84 -4.77 -4.41
N ALA A 204 12.56 -5.14 -4.47
CA ALA A 204 11.55 -4.80 -3.46
C ALA A 204 11.89 -5.42 -2.08
N THR A 205 12.36 -6.68 -2.06
CA THR A 205 12.82 -7.36 -0.85
C THR A 205 14.03 -6.65 -0.24
N ALA A 206 15.02 -6.32 -1.07
CA ALA A 206 16.22 -5.60 -0.61
C ALA A 206 15.87 -4.19 -0.11
N TRP A 207 14.94 -3.48 -0.79
CA TRP A 207 14.43 -2.20 -0.34
C TRP A 207 13.71 -2.33 1.02
N LEU A 208 12.82 -3.31 1.16
CA LEU A 208 12.07 -3.56 2.40
C LEU A 208 13.01 -3.86 3.58
N ALA A 209 14.06 -4.65 3.35
CA ALA A 209 15.07 -4.98 4.36
C ALA A 209 15.89 -3.76 4.81
N ARG A 210 16.12 -2.78 3.94
CA ARG A 210 16.78 -1.50 4.31
C ARG A 210 15.85 -0.54 5.02
N THR A 211 14.56 -0.55 4.66
CA THR A 211 13.54 0.32 5.24
C THR A 211 13.12 -0.15 6.64
N LEU A 212 13.06 -1.47 6.84
CA LEU A 212 12.78 -2.12 8.13
C LEU A 212 13.95 -3.04 8.49
N PRO A 213 15.03 -2.51 9.06
CA PRO A 213 16.23 -3.28 9.31
C PRO A 213 16.08 -4.34 10.42
N GLY A 214 15.04 -4.23 11.29
CA GLY A 214 14.74 -5.20 12.36
C GLY A 214 15.47 -4.94 13.64
#